data_94957780b7d8c895048631d69bfd2462
#
_entry.id   94957780b7d8c895048631d69bfd2462
#
_cell.length_a   1.000
_cell.length_b   1.000
_cell.length_c   1.000
_cell.angle_alpha   90.00
_cell.angle_beta   90.00
_cell.angle_gamma   90.00
#
_symmetry.space_group_name_H-M   'P 1'
#
loop_
_entity.id
_entity.type
_entity.pdbx_description
1 polymer ?
#
loop_
_entity_poly.entity_id
_entity_poly.type
_entity_poly.pdbx_seq_one_letter_code
_entity_poly.pdbx_strand_id
1 'polypeptide(L)'
;MKNIDRPLPTDESGGVFHTVSDGAKIFVHTYLPEGDLSASIYILSGITGINHNSEKDLIESLGGARNRVVVIHPRGTGYSEGKRGDIDDFSRFLDDYVEIINNDVLSGKYGGKVILFGHSMSTAVALHVAEKISSIDGAILVNPPFKMKPAKGMSPAVGEYFKYAFYYAFAPHKPVVNMAGNPALIQDAAERAEAEARGRDPLLVKYFSLYYMIKARKMMATLLKKAKKADYPLLLLYGNKDSIVEKSGCDEIFAAWKNPRKQYEVVENGPHGKLTVLKAMDKIQGWIAAL
;
A
#
# COMPACT_ATOMS: atom_id res chain seq x y z
N MET A 1 13.17 -20.28 -6.87
CA MET A 1 12.90 -19.43 -5.71
C MET A 1 11.42 -19.51 -5.42
N LYS A 2 11.03 -19.69 -4.16
CA LYS A 2 9.63 -19.76 -3.73
C LYS A 2 9.40 -18.75 -2.61
N ASN A 3 8.23 -18.17 -2.55
CA ASN A 3 7.76 -17.50 -1.34
C ASN A 3 7.58 -18.54 -0.23
N ILE A 4 7.68 -18.09 1.02
CA ILE A 4 7.30 -18.91 2.18
C ILE A 4 5.79 -19.21 2.03
N ASP A 5 5.37 -20.41 2.40
CA ASP A 5 3.96 -20.77 2.43
C ASP A 5 3.20 -19.81 3.35
N ARG A 6 1.91 -19.66 3.10
CA ARG A 6 1.07 -18.77 3.89
C ARG A 6 1.12 -19.17 5.37
N PRO A 7 1.63 -18.30 6.27
CA PRO A 7 1.56 -18.59 7.69
C PRO A 7 0.10 -18.56 8.15
N LEU A 8 -0.22 -19.31 9.18
CA LEU A 8 -1.52 -19.25 9.84
C LEU A 8 -1.45 -18.20 10.96
N PRO A 9 -2.52 -17.41 11.18
CA PRO A 9 -2.59 -16.49 12.30
C PRO A 9 -2.63 -17.28 13.62
N THR A 10 -1.99 -16.71 14.64
CA THR A 10 -2.10 -17.14 16.04
C THR A 10 -3.16 -16.30 16.76
N ASP A 11 -3.52 -16.67 17.98
CA ASP A 11 -4.46 -15.87 18.82
C ASP A 11 -3.91 -14.45 19.08
N GLU A 12 -2.59 -14.27 19.04
CA GLU A 12 -1.91 -12.96 19.18
C GLU A 12 -2.00 -12.09 17.92
N SER A 13 -2.47 -12.63 16.80
CA SER A 13 -2.55 -11.89 15.53
C SER A 13 -3.56 -10.72 15.55
N GLY A 14 -4.51 -10.73 16.48
CA GLY A 14 -5.42 -9.61 16.76
C GLY A 14 -6.31 -9.19 15.58
N GLY A 15 -6.61 -10.09 14.65
CA GLY A 15 -7.41 -9.80 13.47
C GLY A 15 -8.44 -10.87 13.16
N VAL A 16 -9.27 -10.60 12.16
CA VAL A 16 -10.35 -11.48 11.73
C VAL A 16 -10.31 -11.76 10.24
N PHE A 17 -10.85 -12.92 9.83
CA PHE A 17 -11.07 -13.25 8.43
C PHE A 17 -12.43 -12.75 7.96
N HIS A 18 -12.42 -12.01 6.84
CA HIS A 18 -13.63 -11.67 6.10
C HIS A 18 -13.71 -12.57 4.86
N THR A 19 -14.86 -13.25 4.71
CA THR A 19 -15.14 -14.02 3.50
C THR A 19 -15.69 -13.08 2.45
N VAL A 20 -14.98 -12.94 1.32
CA VAL A 20 -15.42 -12.13 0.18
C VAL A 20 -16.27 -12.94 -0.79
N SER A 21 -16.87 -12.29 -1.79
CA SER A 21 -17.94 -12.86 -2.63
C SER A 21 -17.55 -14.13 -3.41
N ASP A 22 -16.26 -14.37 -3.66
CA ASP A 22 -15.77 -15.61 -4.29
C ASP A 22 -15.38 -16.70 -3.28
N GLY A 23 -15.66 -16.49 -1.99
CA GLY A 23 -15.38 -17.43 -0.90
C GLY A 23 -13.99 -17.35 -0.31
N ALA A 24 -13.08 -16.54 -0.85
CA ALA A 24 -11.75 -16.38 -0.29
C ALA A 24 -11.79 -15.66 1.06
N LYS A 25 -10.87 -16.04 1.96
CA LYS A 25 -10.74 -15.46 3.29
C LYS A 25 -9.63 -14.42 3.29
N ILE A 26 -10.01 -13.16 3.52
CA ILE A 26 -9.13 -12.00 3.59
C ILE A 26 -8.96 -11.60 5.05
N PHE A 27 -7.72 -11.53 5.51
CA PHE A 27 -7.40 -11.17 6.89
C PHE A 27 -7.37 -9.66 7.07
N VAL A 28 -8.03 -9.19 8.12
CA VAL A 28 -8.12 -7.77 8.48
C VAL A 28 -7.71 -7.62 9.94
N HIS A 29 -6.72 -6.79 10.19
CA HIS A 29 -6.33 -6.36 11.53
C HIS A 29 -6.88 -4.96 11.79
N THR A 30 -7.42 -4.73 12.98
CA THR A 30 -7.96 -3.42 13.36
C THR A 30 -7.31 -2.94 14.65
N TYR A 31 -6.65 -1.79 14.56
CA TYR A 31 -6.30 -1.00 15.74
C TYR A 31 -7.49 -0.12 16.10
N LEU A 32 -7.91 -0.18 17.37
CA LEU A 32 -9.05 0.57 17.89
C LEU A 32 -8.58 1.37 19.12
N PRO A 33 -8.64 2.70 19.09
CA PRO A 33 -8.32 3.52 20.25
C PRO A 33 -9.44 3.47 21.31
N GLU A 34 -9.12 3.92 22.53
CA GLU A 34 -10.04 3.90 23.69
C GLU A 34 -11.06 5.05 23.70
N GLY A 35 -11.19 5.86 22.75
CA GLY A 35 -12.07 7.05 22.75
C GLY A 35 -13.05 7.11 21.61
N ASP A 36 -13.76 8.21 21.53
CA ASP A 36 -14.65 8.51 20.41
C ASP A 36 -13.85 8.63 19.12
N LEU A 37 -14.32 7.94 18.09
CA LEU A 37 -13.63 7.88 16.81
C LEU A 37 -13.82 9.15 15.99
N SER A 38 -12.72 9.73 15.52
CA SER A 38 -12.72 10.82 14.54
C SER A 38 -12.71 10.31 13.11
N ALA A 39 -11.93 9.25 12.86
CA ALA A 39 -11.81 8.66 11.53
C ALA A 39 -11.54 7.16 11.57
N SER A 40 -11.90 6.47 10.49
CA SER A 40 -11.43 5.13 10.14
C SER A 40 -10.46 5.24 8.98
N ILE A 41 -9.18 4.89 9.22
CA ILE A 41 -8.10 4.92 8.23
C ILE A 41 -7.90 3.51 7.69
N TYR A 42 -8.22 3.28 6.43
CA TYR A 42 -8.02 2.01 5.77
C TYR A 42 -6.66 1.99 5.08
N ILE A 43 -5.72 1.21 5.60
CA ILE A 43 -4.41 1.02 5.00
C ILE A 43 -4.51 -0.01 3.87
N LEU A 44 -4.25 0.47 2.66
CA LEU A 44 -4.16 -0.36 1.47
C LEU A 44 -2.69 -0.73 1.25
N SER A 45 -2.41 -2.02 1.10
CA SER A 45 -1.04 -2.50 1.04
C SER A 45 -0.36 -2.22 -0.28
N GLY A 46 0.94 -1.89 -0.22
CA GLY A 46 1.83 -1.81 -1.38
C GLY A 46 2.19 -3.17 -1.96
N ILE A 47 3.21 -3.21 -2.82
CA ILE A 47 3.55 -4.41 -3.59
C ILE A 47 3.94 -5.61 -2.73
N THR A 48 4.69 -5.38 -1.65
CA THR A 48 5.16 -6.46 -0.75
C THR A 48 4.21 -6.75 0.40
N GLY A 49 3.14 -5.99 0.51
CA GLY A 49 2.18 -6.03 1.62
C GLY A 49 2.62 -5.15 2.80
N ILE A 50 1.68 -4.44 3.39
CA ILE A 50 1.80 -3.87 4.73
C ILE A 50 1.12 -4.87 5.66
N ASN A 51 1.74 -5.19 6.78
CA ASN A 51 1.13 -6.04 7.77
C ASN A 51 1.28 -5.44 9.17
N HIS A 52 0.41 -5.86 10.07
CA HIS A 52 0.31 -5.31 11.41
C HIS A 52 1.53 -5.59 12.31
N ASN A 53 2.39 -6.57 11.98
CA ASN A 53 3.58 -6.88 12.79
C ASN A 53 4.75 -5.94 12.45
N SER A 54 5.13 -5.88 11.18
CA SER A 54 6.27 -5.05 10.75
C SER A 54 5.97 -3.56 10.74
N GLU A 55 4.70 -3.18 10.77
CA GLU A 55 4.26 -1.77 10.68
C GLU A 55 3.51 -1.31 11.95
N LYS A 56 3.74 -1.99 13.08
CA LYS A 56 3.03 -1.69 14.33
C LYS A 56 3.18 -0.24 14.76
N ASP A 57 4.40 0.30 14.72
CA ASP A 57 4.71 1.69 15.03
C ASP A 57 3.96 2.69 14.13
N LEU A 58 3.85 2.40 12.84
CA LEU A 58 3.08 3.20 11.90
C LEU A 58 1.58 3.16 12.21
N ILE A 59 1.05 1.97 12.48
CA ILE A 59 -0.39 1.76 12.76
C ILE A 59 -0.79 2.48 14.04
N GLU A 60 -0.01 2.32 15.12
CA GLU A 60 -0.24 3.00 16.39
C GLU A 60 -0.14 4.52 16.26
N SER A 61 0.84 5.02 15.49
CA SER A 61 1.00 6.46 15.26
C SER A 61 -0.13 7.06 14.43
N LEU A 62 -0.61 6.35 13.40
CA LEU A 62 -1.78 6.77 12.60
C LEU A 62 -3.06 6.75 13.44
N GLY A 63 -3.21 5.74 14.28
CA GLY A 63 -4.33 5.61 15.19
C GLY A 63 -4.39 6.75 16.20
N GLY A 64 -3.26 7.03 16.85
CA GLY A 64 -3.22 8.00 17.92
C GLY A 64 -4.30 7.75 18.97
N ALA A 65 -4.93 8.81 19.47
CA ALA A 65 -5.97 8.71 20.49
C ALA A 65 -7.39 8.54 19.93
N ARG A 66 -7.63 8.82 18.64
CA ARG A 66 -8.98 8.96 18.11
C ARG A 66 -9.23 8.36 16.73
N ASN A 67 -8.24 7.73 16.10
CA ASN A 67 -8.45 7.13 14.80
C ASN A 67 -8.40 5.61 14.88
N ARG A 68 -9.37 4.98 14.26
CA ARG A 68 -9.33 3.55 14.00
C ARG A 68 -8.45 3.29 12.78
N VAL A 69 -7.55 2.31 12.85
CA VAL A 69 -6.72 1.92 11.71
C VAL A 69 -7.06 0.50 11.30
N VAL A 70 -7.45 0.32 10.05
CA VAL A 70 -7.84 -0.96 9.46
C VAL A 70 -6.80 -1.38 8.45
N VAL A 71 -6.08 -2.46 8.75
CA VAL A 71 -5.05 -3.02 7.89
C VAL A 71 -5.60 -4.24 7.17
N ILE A 72 -5.81 -4.12 5.87
CA ILE A 72 -6.31 -5.21 5.04
C ILE A 72 -5.11 -5.90 4.40
N HIS A 73 -4.89 -7.18 4.73
CA HIS A 73 -3.90 -7.99 4.04
C HIS A 73 -4.45 -8.39 2.68
N PRO A 74 -3.87 -7.90 1.57
CA PRO A 74 -4.43 -8.22 0.27
C PRO A 74 -4.32 -9.72 -0.05
N ARG A 75 -5.18 -10.18 -0.93
CA ARG A 75 -5.17 -11.54 -1.47
C ARG A 75 -3.74 -11.97 -1.85
N GLY A 76 -3.33 -13.14 -1.38
CA GLY A 76 -2.00 -13.70 -1.62
C GLY A 76 -0.86 -13.06 -0.81
N THR A 77 -1.17 -12.23 0.20
CA THR A 77 -0.17 -11.67 1.12
C THR A 77 -0.56 -11.88 2.58
N GLY A 78 0.38 -11.68 3.48
CA GLY A 78 0.14 -11.82 4.91
C GLY A 78 -0.54 -13.14 5.26
N TYR A 79 -1.63 -13.08 6.01
CA TYR A 79 -2.46 -14.21 6.38
C TYR A 79 -3.61 -14.49 5.39
N SER A 80 -3.84 -13.63 4.40
CA SER A 80 -4.93 -13.79 3.43
C SER A 80 -4.72 -14.97 2.49
N GLU A 81 -5.82 -15.57 2.06
CA GLU A 81 -5.82 -16.61 1.04
C GLU A 81 -5.42 -16.06 -0.33
N GLY A 82 -5.06 -16.97 -1.23
CA GLY A 82 -4.64 -16.65 -2.59
C GLY A 82 -3.20 -17.07 -2.88
N LYS A 83 -2.80 -16.93 -4.12
CA LYS A 83 -1.46 -17.29 -4.59
C LYS A 83 -0.44 -16.25 -4.12
N ARG A 84 0.56 -16.68 -3.36
CA ARG A 84 1.59 -15.75 -2.85
C ARG A 84 2.48 -15.22 -3.99
N GLY A 85 2.40 -13.91 -4.18
CA GLY A 85 3.16 -13.19 -5.21
C GLY A 85 2.63 -13.35 -6.62
N ASP A 86 1.42 -13.86 -6.76
CA ASP A 86 0.72 -13.94 -8.03
C ASP A 86 -0.76 -13.58 -7.87
N ILE A 87 -1.43 -13.32 -8.96
CA ILE A 87 -2.85 -13.01 -8.99
C ILE A 87 -3.45 -13.48 -10.32
N ASP A 88 -4.61 -14.10 -10.28
CA ASP A 88 -5.30 -14.53 -11.50
C ASP A 88 -6.08 -13.37 -12.12
N ASP A 89 -6.78 -12.59 -11.29
CA ASP A 89 -7.57 -11.44 -11.72
C ASP A 89 -7.29 -10.21 -10.84
N PHE A 90 -6.73 -9.17 -11.44
CA PHE A 90 -6.42 -7.93 -10.73
C PHE A 90 -7.66 -7.10 -10.38
N SER A 91 -8.79 -7.29 -11.07
CA SER A 91 -10.05 -6.67 -10.70
C SER A 91 -10.56 -7.27 -9.38
N ARG A 92 -10.48 -8.59 -9.22
CA ARG A 92 -10.85 -9.27 -7.98
C ARG A 92 -10.02 -8.81 -6.79
N PHE A 93 -8.72 -8.57 -6.99
CA PHE A 93 -7.84 -7.98 -5.97
C PHE A 93 -8.34 -6.62 -5.47
N LEU A 94 -8.82 -5.76 -6.36
CA LEU A 94 -9.39 -4.46 -6.00
C LEU A 94 -10.76 -4.61 -5.33
N ASP A 95 -11.58 -5.53 -5.82
CA ASP A 95 -12.93 -5.77 -5.32
C ASP A 95 -12.92 -6.33 -3.89
N ASP A 96 -11.89 -7.07 -3.49
CA ASP A 96 -11.71 -7.51 -2.10
C ASP A 96 -11.67 -6.31 -1.13
N TYR A 97 -10.89 -5.28 -1.46
CA TYR A 97 -10.85 -4.05 -0.67
C TYR A 97 -12.22 -3.35 -0.65
N VAL A 98 -12.86 -3.25 -1.80
CA VAL A 98 -14.18 -2.58 -1.93
C VAL A 98 -15.23 -3.30 -1.09
N GLU A 99 -15.30 -4.62 -1.15
CA GLU A 99 -16.26 -5.43 -0.38
C GLU A 99 -16.04 -5.25 1.14
N ILE A 100 -14.78 -5.35 1.59
CA ILE A 100 -14.45 -5.22 3.02
C ILE A 100 -14.78 -3.82 3.53
N ILE A 101 -14.36 -2.77 2.80
CA ILE A 101 -14.59 -1.39 3.22
C ILE A 101 -16.07 -1.06 3.19
N ASN A 102 -16.80 -1.42 2.13
CA ASN A 102 -18.24 -1.16 2.05
C ASN A 102 -19.01 -1.90 3.14
N ASN A 103 -18.72 -3.17 3.41
CA ASN A 103 -19.37 -3.93 4.47
C ASN A 103 -19.11 -3.30 5.85
N ASP A 104 -17.89 -2.82 6.08
CA ASP A 104 -17.52 -2.18 7.33
C ASP A 104 -18.23 -0.83 7.50
N VAL A 105 -18.21 0.03 6.48
CA VAL A 105 -18.90 1.33 6.48
C VAL A 105 -20.42 1.17 6.60
N LEU A 106 -21.02 0.27 5.82
CA LEU A 106 -22.47 0.03 5.83
C LEU A 106 -22.95 -0.63 7.11
N SER A 107 -22.08 -1.32 7.86
CA SER A 107 -22.43 -1.89 9.16
C SER A 107 -22.85 -0.83 10.19
N GLY A 108 -22.40 0.42 10.00
CA GLY A 108 -22.62 1.52 10.93
C GLY A 108 -21.97 1.34 12.30
N LYS A 109 -21.20 0.25 12.50
CA LYS A 109 -20.59 -0.09 13.78
C LYS A 109 -19.58 0.95 14.25
N TYR A 110 -18.84 1.51 13.30
CA TYR A 110 -17.80 2.49 13.56
C TYR A 110 -18.14 3.79 12.82
N GLY A 111 -18.38 4.85 13.56
CA GLY A 111 -18.59 6.18 13.00
C GLY A 111 -17.28 6.85 12.57
N GLY A 112 -17.36 8.14 12.25
CA GLY A 112 -16.22 8.95 11.86
C GLY A 112 -15.98 8.97 10.35
N LYS A 113 -14.92 9.67 9.95
CA LYS A 113 -14.57 9.88 8.54
C LYS A 113 -13.92 8.64 7.93
N VAL A 114 -14.19 8.37 6.67
CA VAL A 114 -13.59 7.28 5.89
C VAL A 114 -12.37 7.81 5.14
N ILE A 115 -11.18 7.37 5.53
CA ILE A 115 -9.92 7.82 4.94
C ILE A 115 -9.18 6.63 4.33
N LEU A 116 -8.80 6.73 3.06
CA LEU A 116 -7.93 5.75 2.41
C LEU A 116 -6.46 6.18 2.55
N PHE A 117 -5.63 5.26 3.01
CA PHE A 117 -4.18 5.46 3.09
C PHE A 117 -3.47 4.56 2.08
N GLY A 118 -2.68 5.15 1.19
CA GLY A 118 -1.86 4.44 0.22
C GLY A 118 -0.42 4.92 0.20
N HIS A 119 0.53 3.99 0.19
CA HIS A 119 1.95 4.25 0.01
C HIS A 119 2.49 3.51 -1.22
N SER A 120 3.31 4.17 -2.05
CA SER A 120 3.88 3.57 -3.26
C SER A 120 2.77 2.99 -4.17
N MET A 121 2.85 1.75 -4.60
CA MET A 121 1.86 1.10 -5.46
C MET A 121 0.43 1.23 -4.91
N SER A 122 0.23 1.17 -3.60
CA SER A 122 -1.12 1.25 -3.04
C SER A 122 -1.78 2.63 -3.17
N THR A 123 -1.05 3.67 -3.56
CA THR A 123 -1.67 4.94 -3.96
C THR A 123 -2.58 4.75 -5.17
N ALA A 124 -2.16 3.90 -6.13
CA ALA A 124 -3.01 3.54 -7.26
C ALA A 124 -4.17 2.64 -6.84
N VAL A 125 -3.93 1.68 -5.93
CA VAL A 125 -5.01 0.86 -5.34
C VAL A 125 -6.04 1.77 -4.68
N ALA A 126 -5.61 2.73 -3.85
CA ALA A 126 -6.49 3.66 -3.17
C ALA A 126 -7.40 4.43 -4.15
N LEU A 127 -6.84 4.95 -5.24
CA LEU A 127 -7.63 5.68 -6.24
C LEU A 127 -8.61 4.79 -7.03
N HIS A 128 -8.27 3.52 -7.24
CA HIS A 128 -9.20 2.56 -7.86
C HIS A 128 -10.31 2.12 -6.91
N VAL A 129 -9.99 1.90 -5.63
CA VAL A 129 -10.96 1.55 -4.59
C VAL A 129 -11.90 2.71 -4.32
N ALA A 130 -11.37 3.94 -4.22
CA ALA A 130 -12.16 5.15 -3.99
C ALA A 130 -13.30 5.38 -5.01
N GLU A 131 -13.12 4.93 -6.25
CA GLU A 131 -14.19 5.04 -7.28
C GLU A 131 -15.36 4.06 -7.06
N LYS A 132 -15.19 3.07 -6.18
CA LYS A 132 -16.14 1.96 -6.02
C LYS A 132 -16.75 1.86 -4.62
N ILE A 133 -16.13 2.48 -3.61
CA ILE A 133 -16.66 2.48 -2.25
C ILE A 133 -17.79 3.49 -2.09
N SER A 134 -18.70 3.19 -1.15
CA SER A 134 -19.92 3.96 -0.92
C SER A 134 -19.68 5.34 -0.29
N SER A 135 -18.59 5.52 0.45
CA SER A 135 -18.23 6.76 1.11
C SER A 135 -16.71 6.94 1.18
N ILE A 136 -16.25 8.18 1.01
CA ILE A 136 -14.85 8.58 1.21
C ILE A 136 -14.81 10.06 1.62
N ASP A 137 -14.14 10.35 2.73
CA ASP A 137 -13.97 11.71 3.25
C ASP A 137 -12.58 12.27 2.96
N GLY A 138 -11.61 11.42 2.60
CA GLY A 138 -10.29 11.87 2.20
C GLY A 138 -9.33 10.75 1.84
N ALA A 139 -8.21 11.11 1.22
CA ALA A 139 -7.10 10.20 0.93
C ALA A 139 -5.77 10.76 1.38
N ILE A 140 -4.94 9.89 1.96
CA ILE A 140 -3.53 10.15 2.26
C ILE A 140 -2.69 9.32 1.29
N LEU A 141 -1.98 10.00 0.39
CA LEU A 141 -1.15 9.36 -0.61
C LEU A 141 0.32 9.68 -0.36
N VAL A 142 1.15 8.64 -0.22
CA VAL A 142 2.57 8.78 0.08
C VAL A 142 3.41 8.23 -1.06
N ASN A 143 4.29 9.06 -1.61
CA ASN A 143 5.21 8.69 -2.68
C ASN A 143 4.52 7.96 -3.85
N PRO A 144 3.48 8.52 -4.50
CA PRO A 144 2.78 7.87 -5.59
C PRO A 144 3.68 7.65 -6.81
N PRO A 145 3.84 6.40 -7.30
CA PRO A 145 4.85 6.05 -8.31
C PRO A 145 4.35 6.28 -9.75
N PHE A 146 3.84 7.46 -10.05
CA PHE A 146 3.45 7.84 -11.41
C PHE A 146 4.67 7.99 -12.31
N LYS A 147 5.71 8.67 -11.82
CA LYS A 147 7.03 8.70 -12.44
C LYS A 147 8.06 8.09 -11.50
N MET A 148 8.88 7.22 -12.05
CA MET A 148 9.90 6.50 -11.29
C MET A 148 11.29 6.91 -11.75
N LYS A 149 12.20 7.05 -10.80
CA LYS A 149 13.62 7.30 -11.07
C LYS A 149 14.23 6.11 -11.81
N PRO A 150 15.19 6.35 -12.72
CA PRO A 150 15.95 5.25 -13.30
C PRO A 150 16.62 4.42 -12.21
N ALA A 151 16.43 3.11 -12.26
CA ALA A 151 17.06 2.19 -11.32
C ALA A 151 18.58 2.21 -11.49
N LYS A 152 19.29 2.99 -10.67
CA LYS A 152 20.76 3.01 -10.70
C LYS A 152 21.30 1.62 -10.35
N GLY A 153 22.10 1.05 -11.26
CA GLY A 153 22.74 -0.25 -11.05
C GLY A 153 21.82 -1.49 -11.17
N MET A 154 20.57 -1.31 -11.56
CA MET A 154 19.60 -2.40 -11.75
C MET A 154 19.24 -2.65 -13.21
N SER A 155 20.10 -2.30 -14.16
CA SER A 155 19.94 -2.84 -15.53
C SER A 155 20.11 -4.35 -15.41
N PRO A 156 19.07 -5.17 -15.71
CA PRO A 156 19.22 -6.61 -15.68
C PRO A 156 20.38 -7.00 -16.63
N ALA A 157 21.22 -7.92 -16.20
CA ALA A 157 22.21 -8.49 -17.11
C ALA A 157 21.46 -9.06 -18.34
N VAL A 158 22.11 -9.04 -19.51
CA VAL A 158 21.48 -9.49 -20.76
C VAL A 158 20.80 -10.86 -20.61
N GLY A 159 21.40 -11.78 -19.83
CA GLY A 159 20.80 -13.09 -19.52
C GLY A 159 19.51 -13.00 -18.70
N GLU A 160 19.30 -11.97 -17.89
CA GLU A 160 18.06 -11.78 -17.15
C GLU A 160 16.91 -11.32 -18.05
N TYR A 161 17.19 -10.53 -19.09
CA TYR A 161 16.17 -10.18 -20.09
C TYR A 161 15.62 -11.44 -20.79
N PHE A 162 16.51 -12.35 -21.22
CA PHE A 162 16.09 -13.63 -21.81
C PHE A 162 15.31 -14.48 -20.82
N LYS A 163 15.73 -14.53 -19.56
CA LYS A 163 15.02 -15.24 -18.50
C LYS A 163 13.62 -14.68 -18.30
N TYR A 164 13.47 -13.34 -18.19
CA TYR A 164 12.15 -12.71 -18.02
C TYR A 164 11.27 -12.86 -19.28
N ALA A 165 11.84 -12.76 -20.46
CA ALA A 165 11.13 -13.02 -21.72
C ALA A 165 10.59 -14.48 -21.77
N PHE A 166 11.42 -15.46 -21.37
CA PHE A 166 11.01 -16.85 -21.28
C PHE A 166 9.85 -17.04 -20.29
N TYR A 167 9.98 -16.49 -19.07
CA TYR A 167 8.89 -16.59 -18.08
C TYR A 167 7.62 -15.86 -18.54
N TYR A 168 7.76 -14.73 -19.21
CA TYR A 168 6.60 -14.02 -19.74
C TYR A 168 5.83 -14.86 -20.77
N ALA A 169 6.55 -15.55 -21.64
CA ALA A 169 5.95 -16.36 -22.71
C ALA A 169 5.38 -17.70 -22.20
N PHE A 170 6.08 -18.37 -21.28
CA PHE A 170 5.78 -19.78 -20.94
C PHE A 170 5.31 -19.99 -19.49
N ALA A 171 5.54 -19.07 -18.60
CA ALA A 171 5.15 -19.18 -17.19
C ALA A 171 4.90 -17.82 -16.53
N PRO A 172 4.00 -16.96 -17.06
CA PRO A 172 3.81 -15.57 -16.60
C PRO A 172 3.37 -15.48 -15.14
N HIS A 173 2.72 -16.52 -14.61
CA HIS A 173 2.23 -16.62 -13.24
C HIS A 173 3.25 -17.19 -12.25
N LYS A 174 4.47 -17.54 -12.69
CA LYS A 174 5.51 -18.03 -11.77
C LYS A 174 6.17 -16.87 -11.02
N PRO A 175 6.20 -16.87 -9.67
CA PRO A 175 6.88 -15.83 -8.88
C PRO A 175 8.40 -15.91 -9.05
N VAL A 176 8.96 -15.00 -9.85
CA VAL A 176 10.40 -14.98 -10.21
C VAL A 176 11.07 -13.62 -10.02
N VAL A 177 10.26 -12.56 -9.87
CA VAL A 177 10.75 -11.19 -9.67
C VAL A 177 10.94 -10.93 -8.18
N ASN A 178 12.17 -10.71 -7.75
CA ASN A 178 12.46 -10.37 -6.34
C ASN A 178 12.18 -8.89 -6.10
N MET A 179 11.23 -8.58 -5.23
CA MET A 179 10.84 -7.23 -4.83
C MET A 179 11.29 -6.85 -3.41
N ALA A 180 11.93 -7.77 -2.68
CA ALA A 180 12.45 -7.48 -1.34
C ALA A 180 13.65 -6.52 -1.35
N GLY A 181 14.31 -6.35 -2.52
CA GLY A 181 15.52 -5.56 -2.63
C GLY A 181 16.74 -6.23 -1.99
N ASN A 182 17.83 -5.47 -1.90
CA ASN A 182 19.04 -5.87 -1.18
C ASN A 182 19.38 -4.77 -0.15
N PRO A 183 19.14 -4.98 1.14
CA PRO A 183 19.41 -3.99 2.18
C PRO A 183 20.87 -3.50 2.20
N ALA A 184 21.82 -4.33 1.79
CA ALA A 184 23.24 -3.94 1.76
C ALA A 184 23.54 -2.79 0.79
N LEU A 185 22.65 -2.51 -0.18
CA LEU A 185 22.79 -1.39 -1.12
C LEU A 185 22.19 -0.09 -0.60
N ILE A 186 21.50 -0.11 0.53
CA ILE A 186 20.88 1.05 1.17
C ILE A 186 21.96 1.79 1.97
N GLN A 187 22.19 3.06 1.64
CA GLN A 187 23.23 3.85 2.30
C GLN A 187 22.79 4.37 3.67
N ASP A 188 21.57 4.82 3.81
CA ASP A 188 21.02 5.29 5.08
C ASP A 188 20.87 4.14 6.07
N ALA A 189 21.42 4.32 7.28
CA ALA A 189 21.46 3.25 8.29
C ALA A 189 20.06 2.90 8.85
N ALA A 190 19.19 3.91 9.02
CA ALA A 190 17.85 3.70 9.54
C ALA A 190 16.96 3.00 8.49
N GLU A 191 17.04 3.42 7.23
CA GLU A 191 16.34 2.79 6.11
C GLU A 191 16.82 1.34 5.90
N ARG A 192 18.14 1.10 6.05
CA ARG A 192 18.70 -0.26 5.96
C ARG A 192 18.18 -1.16 7.07
N ALA A 193 18.20 -0.69 8.32
CA ALA A 193 17.68 -1.45 9.46
C ALA A 193 16.20 -1.80 9.31
N GLU A 194 15.39 -0.84 8.81
CA GLU A 194 13.99 -1.09 8.48
C GLU A 194 13.83 -2.17 7.40
N ALA A 195 14.58 -2.07 6.31
CA ALA A 195 14.54 -3.03 5.22
C ALA A 195 14.97 -4.44 5.66
N GLU A 196 15.98 -4.55 6.55
CA GLU A 196 16.41 -5.80 7.12
C GLU A 196 15.36 -6.41 8.07
N ALA A 197 14.76 -5.59 8.93
CA ALA A 197 13.69 -6.03 9.84
C ALA A 197 12.50 -6.55 9.05
N ARG A 198 12.06 -5.80 8.06
CA ARG A 198 10.97 -6.18 7.14
C ARG A 198 11.29 -7.43 6.34
N GLY A 199 12.55 -7.59 5.91
CA GLY A 199 12.99 -8.78 5.17
C GLY A 199 12.97 -10.08 6.00
N ARG A 200 12.93 -9.99 7.35
CA ARG A 200 12.79 -11.14 8.26
C ARG A 200 11.34 -11.52 8.54
N ASP A 201 10.40 -10.65 8.19
CA ASP A 201 8.97 -10.89 8.42
C ASP A 201 8.45 -12.04 7.53
N PRO A 202 7.91 -13.13 8.11
CA PRO A 202 7.36 -14.25 7.35
C PRO A 202 6.10 -13.88 6.56
N LEU A 203 5.43 -12.81 6.93
CA LEU A 203 4.26 -12.32 6.20
C LEU A 203 4.61 -11.61 4.90
N LEU A 204 5.86 -11.16 4.76
CA LEU A 204 6.32 -10.47 3.56
C LEU A 204 6.35 -11.39 2.34
N VAL A 205 5.78 -10.94 1.24
CA VAL A 205 5.94 -11.57 -0.06
C VAL A 205 7.16 -10.99 -0.76
N LYS A 206 8.13 -11.84 -1.10
CA LYS A 206 9.42 -11.44 -1.69
C LYS A 206 9.46 -11.58 -3.20
N TYR A 207 8.80 -12.60 -3.74
CA TYR A 207 8.83 -12.92 -5.15
C TYR A 207 7.47 -12.76 -5.77
N PHE A 208 7.42 -12.07 -6.91
CA PHE A 208 6.19 -11.81 -7.67
C PHE A 208 6.29 -12.40 -9.08
N SER A 209 5.13 -12.74 -9.64
CA SER A 209 5.02 -13.15 -11.04
C SER A 209 5.18 -11.94 -11.97
N LEU A 210 5.60 -12.20 -13.21
CA LEU A 210 5.62 -11.15 -14.23
C LEU A 210 4.22 -10.64 -14.54
N TYR A 211 3.22 -11.53 -14.51
CA TYR A 211 1.82 -11.12 -14.68
C TYR A 211 1.40 -10.08 -13.65
N TYR A 212 1.65 -10.36 -12.36
CA TYR A 212 1.38 -9.40 -11.28
C TYR A 212 2.07 -8.05 -11.52
N MET A 213 3.37 -8.08 -11.83
CA MET A 213 4.18 -6.87 -12.01
C MET A 213 3.68 -5.99 -13.18
N ILE A 214 3.30 -6.62 -14.29
CA ILE A 214 2.75 -5.91 -15.45
C ILE A 214 1.39 -5.29 -15.11
N LYS A 215 0.52 -6.01 -14.42
CA LYS A 215 -0.79 -5.48 -13.99
C LYS A 215 -0.64 -4.33 -13.00
N ALA A 216 0.25 -4.47 -12.01
CA ALA A 216 0.56 -3.42 -11.05
C ALA A 216 1.09 -2.15 -11.76
N ARG A 217 2.03 -2.31 -12.72
CA ARG A 217 2.54 -1.18 -13.50
C ARG A 217 1.45 -0.50 -14.34
N LYS A 218 0.58 -1.28 -14.98
CA LYS A 218 -0.56 -0.72 -15.73
C LYS A 218 -1.49 0.07 -14.83
N MET A 219 -1.76 -0.42 -13.61
CA MET A 219 -2.57 0.29 -12.62
C MET A 219 -1.89 1.59 -12.17
N MET A 220 -0.60 1.57 -11.84
CA MET A 220 0.15 2.78 -11.46
C MET A 220 0.16 3.84 -12.58
N ALA A 221 0.22 3.44 -13.84
CA ALA A 221 0.14 4.36 -14.98
C ALA A 221 -1.22 5.10 -15.08
N THR A 222 -2.25 4.64 -14.40
CA THR A 222 -3.55 5.33 -14.37
C THR A 222 -3.64 6.45 -13.33
N LEU A 223 -2.65 6.61 -12.45
CA LEU A 223 -2.69 7.56 -11.32
C LEU A 223 -3.11 8.97 -11.73
N LEU A 224 -2.50 9.54 -12.76
CA LEU A 224 -2.85 10.89 -13.22
C LEU A 224 -4.30 10.97 -13.75
N LYS A 225 -4.75 9.94 -14.46
CA LYS A 225 -6.14 9.86 -14.95
C LYS A 225 -7.14 9.80 -13.80
N LYS A 226 -6.79 9.06 -12.74
CA LYS A 226 -7.63 8.93 -11.54
C LYS A 226 -7.63 10.23 -10.72
N ALA A 227 -6.47 10.86 -10.54
CA ALA A 227 -6.35 12.14 -9.85
C ALA A 227 -7.25 13.23 -10.44
N LYS A 228 -7.36 13.30 -11.78
CA LYS A 228 -8.25 14.23 -12.48
C LYS A 228 -9.74 14.05 -12.15
N LYS A 229 -10.12 12.88 -11.64
CA LYS A 229 -11.52 12.56 -11.29
C LYS A 229 -11.78 12.61 -9.79
N ALA A 230 -10.72 12.55 -8.98
CA ALA A 230 -10.82 12.48 -7.53
C ALA A 230 -11.38 13.78 -6.96
N ASP A 231 -12.60 13.73 -6.41
CA ASP A 231 -13.35 14.87 -5.89
C ASP A 231 -13.60 14.74 -4.38
N TYR A 232 -12.52 14.41 -3.65
CA TYR A 232 -12.47 14.33 -2.20
C TYR A 232 -11.14 14.91 -1.69
N PRO A 233 -11.05 15.31 -0.42
CA PRO A 233 -9.84 15.90 0.16
C PRO A 233 -8.60 15.02 0.01
N LEU A 234 -7.44 15.64 -0.22
CA LEU A 234 -6.15 14.98 -0.39
C LEU A 234 -5.10 15.52 0.57
N LEU A 235 -4.37 14.62 1.23
CA LEU A 235 -3.04 14.87 1.73
C LEU A 235 -2.03 14.08 0.90
N LEU A 236 -1.18 14.77 0.14
CA LEU A 236 -0.07 14.18 -0.60
C LEU A 236 1.23 14.37 0.16
N LEU A 237 1.97 13.29 0.39
CA LEU A 237 3.29 13.31 1.01
C LEU A 237 4.35 12.86 0.02
N TYR A 238 5.46 13.57 -0.05
CA TYR A 238 6.63 13.17 -0.82
C TYR A 238 7.89 13.27 0.03
N GLY A 239 8.62 12.17 0.18
CA GLY A 239 9.92 12.16 0.83
C GLY A 239 11.02 12.67 -0.11
N ASN A 240 11.75 13.74 0.27
CA ASN A 240 12.75 14.33 -0.64
C ASN A 240 14.01 13.48 -0.83
N LYS A 241 14.19 12.41 -0.03
CA LYS A 241 15.22 11.38 -0.21
C LYS A 241 14.69 10.09 -0.84
N ASP A 242 13.44 10.08 -1.32
CA ASP A 242 12.90 8.93 -2.04
C ASP A 242 13.82 8.55 -3.21
N SER A 243 14.31 7.32 -3.22
CA SER A 243 15.21 6.80 -4.25
C SER A 243 14.48 6.17 -5.45
N ILE A 244 13.16 6.02 -5.37
CA ILE A 244 12.32 5.27 -6.33
C ILE A 244 11.41 6.19 -7.13
N VAL A 245 10.76 7.15 -6.46
CA VAL A 245 9.74 8.02 -7.08
C VAL A 245 10.33 9.39 -7.41
N GLU A 246 9.97 9.92 -8.57
CA GLU A 246 10.31 11.29 -8.96
C GLU A 246 9.30 12.29 -8.39
N LYS A 247 9.81 13.39 -7.81
CA LYS A 247 8.98 14.50 -7.32
C LYS A 247 8.03 15.04 -8.39
N SER A 248 8.50 15.15 -9.62
CA SER A 248 7.69 15.64 -10.75
C SER A 248 6.40 14.85 -10.96
N GLY A 249 6.41 13.54 -10.70
CA GLY A 249 5.21 12.72 -10.77
C GLY A 249 4.20 13.05 -9.67
N CYS A 250 4.67 13.34 -8.45
CA CYS A 250 3.84 13.80 -7.35
C CYS A 250 3.25 15.19 -7.64
N ASP A 251 4.07 16.11 -8.17
CA ASP A 251 3.65 17.46 -8.55
C ASP A 251 2.51 17.43 -9.58
N GLU A 252 2.60 16.56 -10.59
CA GLU A 252 1.57 16.40 -11.61
C GLU A 252 0.26 15.82 -11.05
N ILE A 253 0.36 14.81 -10.16
CA ILE A 253 -0.82 14.25 -9.49
C ILE A 253 -1.51 15.32 -8.66
N PHE A 254 -0.75 16.09 -7.86
CA PHE A 254 -1.31 17.15 -7.03
C PHE A 254 -1.95 18.26 -7.87
N ALA A 255 -1.29 18.71 -8.92
CA ALA A 255 -1.83 19.72 -9.83
C ALA A 255 -3.15 19.25 -10.49
N ALA A 256 -3.22 17.98 -10.87
CA ALA A 256 -4.37 17.38 -11.54
C ALA A 256 -5.54 17.04 -10.61
N TRP A 257 -5.33 17.02 -9.29
CA TRP A 257 -6.37 16.67 -8.32
C TRP A 257 -7.52 17.66 -8.35
N LYS A 258 -8.75 17.16 -8.54
CA LYS A 258 -9.91 17.99 -8.81
C LYS A 258 -10.40 18.75 -7.59
N ASN A 259 -10.45 18.09 -6.42
CA ASN A 259 -10.96 18.72 -5.20
C ASN A 259 -10.03 19.85 -4.72
N PRO A 260 -10.53 21.06 -4.40
CA PRO A 260 -9.71 22.17 -3.93
C PRO A 260 -9.14 21.96 -2.51
N ARG A 261 -9.77 21.11 -1.67
CA ARG A 261 -9.26 20.75 -0.36
C ARG A 261 -8.12 19.73 -0.49
N LYS A 262 -6.96 20.22 -0.92
CA LYS A 262 -5.77 19.41 -1.11
C LYS A 262 -4.53 20.07 -0.51
N GLN A 263 -3.70 19.26 0.13
CA GLN A 263 -2.45 19.68 0.76
C GLN A 263 -1.31 18.81 0.27
N TYR A 264 -0.15 19.42 0.06
CA TYR A 264 1.07 18.72 -0.38
C TYR A 264 2.22 19.05 0.57
N GLU A 265 2.79 18.03 1.16
CA GLU A 265 3.92 18.14 2.07
C GLU A 265 5.15 17.45 1.49
N VAL A 266 6.25 18.19 1.40
CA VAL A 266 7.57 17.63 1.11
C VAL A 266 8.24 17.32 2.44
N VAL A 267 8.46 16.04 2.70
CA VAL A 267 9.02 15.54 3.96
C VAL A 267 10.53 15.53 3.88
N GLU A 268 11.17 16.38 4.67
CA GLU A 268 12.62 16.50 4.72
C GLU A 268 13.28 15.19 5.21
N ASN A 269 14.32 14.78 4.48
CA ASN A 269 15.01 13.50 4.72
C ASN A 269 14.07 12.29 4.79
N GLY A 270 12.93 12.34 4.07
CA GLY A 270 12.00 11.23 3.94
C GLY A 270 12.46 10.29 2.83
N PRO A 271 12.75 8.99 3.12
CA PRO A 271 13.06 7.97 2.12
C PRO A 271 11.79 7.39 1.49
N HIS A 272 11.93 6.39 0.64
CA HIS A 272 10.78 5.61 0.16
C HIS A 272 10.32 4.62 1.22
N GLY A 273 9.26 4.91 1.97
CA GLY A 273 8.75 3.95 2.97
C GLY A 273 8.07 4.60 4.17
N LYS A 274 7.89 3.80 5.22
CA LYS A 274 7.18 4.22 6.43
C LYS A 274 7.87 5.37 7.17
N LEU A 275 9.20 5.49 7.08
CA LEU A 275 9.93 6.57 7.74
C LEU A 275 9.48 7.96 7.24
N THR A 276 9.08 8.09 5.97
CA THR A 276 8.47 9.33 5.46
C THR A 276 7.14 9.62 6.15
N VAL A 277 6.33 8.60 6.37
CA VAL A 277 5.03 8.74 7.06
C VAL A 277 5.24 9.12 8.52
N LEU A 278 6.14 8.42 9.23
CA LEU A 278 6.44 8.71 10.64
C LEU A 278 6.96 10.13 10.85
N LYS A 279 7.82 10.63 9.94
CA LYS A 279 8.31 12.02 9.98
C LYS A 279 7.24 13.07 9.71
N ALA A 280 6.16 12.71 9.03
CA ALA A 280 5.05 13.58 8.69
C ALA A 280 3.85 13.42 9.63
N MET A 281 3.97 12.66 10.72
CA MET A 281 2.82 12.25 11.53
C MET A 281 2.01 13.45 12.08
N ASP A 282 2.67 14.49 12.55
CA ASP A 282 1.98 15.71 13.05
C ASP A 282 1.13 16.36 11.95
N LYS A 283 1.65 16.38 10.71
CA LYS A 283 0.92 16.90 9.55
C LYS A 283 -0.27 16.03 9.21
N ILE A 284 -0.11 14.70 9.27
CA ILE A 284 -1.18 13.74 9.02
C ILE A 284 -2.29 13.91 10.07
N GLN A 285 -1.94 13.92 11.36
CA GLN A 285 -2.92 14.05 12.44
C GLN A 285 -3.64 15.42 12.37
N GLY A 286 -2.91 16.50 12.12
CA GLY A 286 -3.50 17.84 11.92
C GLY A 286 -4.45 17.90 10.74
N TRP A 287 -4.10 17.26 9.62
CA TRP A 287 -4.96 17.20 8.44
C TRP A 287 -6.24 16.37 8.68
N ILE A 288 -6.13 15.23 9.35
CA ILE A 288 -7.30 14.40 9.73
C ILE A 288 -8.25 15.19 10.62
N ALA A 289 -7.71 15.93 11.60
CA ALA A 289 -8.51 16.75 12.52
C ALA A 289 -9.23 17.92 11.80
N ALA A 290 -8.68 18.42 10.70
CA ALA A 290 -9.23 19.53 9.92
C ALA A 290 -10.24 19.09 8.84
N LEU A 291 -10.39 17.80 8.56
CA LEU A 291 -11.40 17.26 7.64
C LEU A 291 -12.81 17.45 8.18
#